data_3e1ddccb0318b74285285ed8317c84de
#
_entry.id   3e1ddccb0318b74285285ed8317c84de
#
_cell.length_a   1.000
_cell.length_b   1.000
_cell.length_c   1.000
_cell.angle_alpha   90.00
_cell.angle_beta   90.00
_cell.angle_gamma   90.00
#
_symmetry.space_group_name_H-M   'P 1'
#
loop_
_entity.id
_entity.type
_entity.pdbx_description
1 polymer ?
#
loop_
_entity_poly.entity_id
_entity_poly.type
_entity_poly.pdbx_seq_one_letter_code
_entity_poly.pdbx_strand_id
1 'polypeptide(L)'
;MQDRLISGTEKPEDHFDRAIRPTSLADYIGQPVVREQMEIFIGAARGRGEALDHTLIFGPPGLGKTTLANIIAREMGGNLKSTSGPVLERAGDLAAMLTNLEEGDVLFIDEIHRLSPVIEEILYPAMEDYQLDIMIGEGPAARSIKLDLPPFTLVAATTRAGLLTSPLRDRFGIVQRLEFYSVEDLTHIVTRSANLMDVPITHDGSMEIARRSRGTPRIANRLLRRVRDYAQVKGTGEVTQDMAQRALDMLNVDKDGLDTLDRRYLSMLLERFEGRPTGVEALAAAMAEDSGTLEDVIEPYLIQQGYVMRTARGRIATNMAYLQFGMTPPESNKNQ
;
A
#
# COMPACT_ATOMS: atom_id res chain seq x y z
N MET A 1 10.34 -16.40 12.13
CA MET A 1 10.02 -15.61 10.94
C MET A 1 11.16 -14.63 10.71
N GLN A 2 11.94 -14.79 9.65
CA GLN A 2 12.98 -13.81 9.34
C GLN A 2 12.29 -12.51 8.87
N ASP A 3 12.66 -11.41 9.47
CA ASP A 3 12.05 -10.11 9.22
C ASP A 3 12.44 -9.61 7.83
N ARG A 4 11.52 -9.68 6.89
CA ARG A 4 11.75 -9.37 5.48
C ARG A 4 11.96 -7.87 5.27
N LEU A 5 13.16 -7.47 4.84
CA LEU A 5 13.52 -6.05 4.66
C LEU A 5 12.70 -5.36 3.57
N ILE A 6 12.42 -6.05 2.48
CA ILE A 6 11.65 -5.52 1.33
C ILE A 6 10.17 -5.93 1.37
N SER A 7 9.65 -6.30 2.55
CA SER A 7 8.22 -6.55 2.74
C SER A 7 7.41 -5.26 2.58
N GLY A 8 6.28 -5.33 1.90
CA GLY A 8 5.30 -4.23 1.83
C GLY A 8 4.51 -4.00 3.13
N THR A 9 4.61 -4.91 4.13
CA THR A 9 3.91 -4.77 5.41
C THR A 9 4.54 -3.73 6.31
N GLU A 10 3.74 -3.04 7.13
CA GLU A 10 4.20 -2.02 8.07
C GLU A 10 4.97 -2.66 9.23
N LYS A 11 6.08 -2.02 9.61
CA LYS A 11 6.94 -2.41 10.72
C LYS A 11 7.05 -1.27 11.74
N PRO A 12 7.42 -1.57 13.01
CA PRO A 12 7.65 -0.52 14.01
C PRO A 12 8.65 0.55 13.57
N GLU A 13 9.64 0.18 12.76
CA GLU A 13 10.64 1.09 12.20
C GLU A 13 10.05 2.12 11.22
N ASP A 14 8.88 1.88 10.67
CA ASP A 14 8.20 2.76 9.72
C ASP A 14 7.62 4.02 10.39
N HIS A 15 7.64 4.10 11.73
CA HIS A 15 7.29 5.33 12.45
C HIS A 15 8.23 6.50 12.10
N PHE A 16 9.49 6.23 11.81
CA PHE A 16 10.42 7.24 11.30
C PHE A 16 10.02 7.78 9.93
N ASP A 17 9.34 6.95 9.12
CA ASP A 17 8.87 7.37 7.80
C ASP A 17 7.80 8.47 7.87
N ARG A 18 7.14 8.67 9.02
CA ARG A 18 6.15 9.74 9.17
C ARG A 18 6.76 11.14 9.00
N ALA A 19 7.99 11.34 9.48
CA ALA A 19 8.67 12.64 9.39
C ALA A 19 9.08 12.99 7.95
N ILE A 20 9.31 11.99 7.10
CA ILE A 20 9.75 12.19 5.71
C ILE A 20 8.60 12.11 4.71
N ARG A 21 7.36 11.79 5.15
CA ARG A 21 6.19 11.75 4.26
C ARG A 21 5.88 13.14 3.69
N PRO A 22 5.48 13.22 2.42
CA PRO A 22 4.95 14.48 1.88
C PRO A 22 3.70 14.91 2.63
N THR A 23 3.54 16.21 2.80
CA THR A 23 2.43 16.79 3.55
C THR A 23 1.49 17.63 2.68
N SER A 24 1.83 17.80 1.39
CA SER A 24 1.03 18.51 0.40
C SER A 24 1.02 17.73 -0.92
N LEU A 25 0.06 18.03 -1.81
CA LEU A 25 0.04 17.47 -3.16
C LEU A 25 1.24 17.93 -3.99
N ALA A 26 1.77 19.13 -3.74
CA ALA A 26 2.95 19.66 -4.41
C ALA A 26 4.21 18.80 -4.11
N ASP A 27 4.32 18.25 -2.90
CA ASP A 27 5.42 17.38 -2.48
C ASP A 27 5.19 15.89 -2.83
N TYR A 28 3.99 15.55 -3.32
CA TYR A 28 3.62 14.18 -3.64
C TYR A 28 4.17 13.77 -5.00
N ILE A 29 5.34 13.14 -4.99
CA ILE A 29 6.06 12.68 -6.17
C ILE A 29 5.39 11.43 -6.74
N GLY A 30 5.35 11.33 -8.07
CA GLY A 30 4.74 10.22 -8.80
C GLY A 30 3.21 10.29 -8.84
N GLN A 31 2.57 9.22 -9.32
CA GLN A 31 1.10 9.13 -9.45
C GLN A 31 0.47 10.34 -10.18
N PRO A 32 0.96 10.76 -11.36
CA PRO A 32 0.60 12.05 -11.96
C PRO A 32 -0.90 12.21 -12.19
N VAL A 33 -1.59 11.16 -12.62
CA VAL A 33 -3.04 11.19 -12.86
C VAL A 33 -3.82 11.37 -11.55
N VAL A 34 -3.43 10.62 -10.51
CA VAL A 34 -4.06 10.73 -9.18
C VAL A 34 -3.85 12.12 -8.61
N ARG A 35 -2.63 12.66 -8.72
CA ARG A 35 -2.31 14.00 -8.23
C ARG A 35 -3.13 15.07 -8.92
N GLU A 36 -3.17 15.07 -10.25
CA GLU A 36 -3.94 16.03 -11.04
C GLU A 36 -5.44 15.99 -10.69
N GLN A 37 -6.02 14.78 -10.62
CA GLN A 37 -7.42 14.62 -10.26
C GLN A 37 -7.70 15.13 -8.84
N MET A 38 -6.85 14.80 -7.88
CA MET A 38 -7.03 15.24 -6.49
C MET A 38 -6.85 16.75 -6.33
N GLU A 39 -5.93 17.40 -7.06
CA GLU A 39 -5.81 18.84 -7.10
C GLU A 39 -7.11 19.51 -7.57
N ILE A 40 -7.75 18.97 -8.62
CA ILE A 40 -9.02 19.48 -9.14
C ILE A 40 -10.15 19.27 -8.12
N PHE A 41 -10.31 18.05 -7.59
CA PHE A 41 -11.42 17.73 -6.70
C PHE A 41 -11.35 18.48 -5.37
N ILE A 42 -10.17 18.53 -4.75
CA ILE A 42 -9.94 19.27 -3.52
C ILE A 42 -10.12 20.78 -3.75
N GLY A 43 -9.55 21.31 -4.84
CA GLY A 43 -9.71 22.71 -5.20
C GLY A 43 -11.17 23.12 -5.40
N ALA A 44 -11.95 22.27 -6.06
CA ALA A 44 -13.38 22.49 -6.28
C ALA A 44 -14.20 22.43 -4.98
N ALA A 45 -13.99 21.41 -4.13
CA ALA A 45 -14.68 21.26 -2.85
C ALA A 45 -14.40 22.45 -1.93
N ARG A 46 -13.12 22.85 -1.80
CA ARG A 46 -12.73 24.06 -1.02
C ARG A 46 -13.36 25.33 -1.57
N GLY A 47 -13.41 25.48 -2.89
CA GLY A 47 -14.01 26.67 -3.53
C GLY A 47 -15.51 26.81 -3.26
N ARG A 48 -16.21 25.69 -3.03
CA ARG A 48 -17.62 25.67 -2.65
C ARG A 48 -17.87 25.67 -1.13
N GLY A 49 -16.83 25.46 -0.32
CA GLY A 49 -16.96 25.30 1.12
C GLY A 49 -17.66 24.00 1.52
N GLU A 50 -17.49 22.93 0.74
CA GLU A 50 -18.12 21.63 0.95
C GLU A 50 -17.08 20.58 1.36
N ALA A 51 -17.53 19.51 2.04
CA ALA A 51 -16.70 18.33 2.26
C ALA A 51 -16.33 17.71 0.89
N LEU A 52 -15.16 17.11 0.80
CA LEU A 52 -14.77 16.34 -0.37
C LEU A 52 -15.62 15.07 -0.46
N ASP A 53 -15.98 14.66 -1.67
CA ASP A 53 -16.63 13.37 -1.88
C ASP A 53 -15.85 12.23 -1.25
N HIS A 54 -16.57 11.23 -0.71
CA HIS A 54 -15.94 10.05 -0.13
C HIS A 54 -15.01 9.38 -1.13
N THR A 55 -13.80 9.08 -0.69
CA THR A 55 -12.69 8.68 -1.56
C THR A 55 -12.21 7.27 -1.23
N LEU A 56 -12.17 6.39 -2.21
CA LEU A 56 -11.58 5.06 -2.13
C LEU A 56 -10.19 5.07 -2.77
N ILE A 57 -9.16 4.69 -2.01
CA ILE A 57 -7.79 4.56 -2.49
C ILE A 57 -7.40 3.08 -2.44
N PHE A 58 -7.03 2.50 -3.58
CA PHE A 58 -6.65 1.09 -3.61
C PHE A 58 -5.35 0.86 -4.40
N GLY A 59 -4.71 -0.26 -4.11
CA GLY A 59 -3.45 -0.67 -4.74
C GLY A 59 -2.56 -1.46 -3.80
N PRO A 60 -1.45 -2.00 -4.29
CA PRO A 60 -0.48 -2.75 -3.50
C PRO A 60 -0.04 -2.05 -2.20
N PRO A 61 0.46 -2.79 -1.21
CA PRO A 61 0.93 -2.18 0.05
C PRO A 61 2.16 -1.29 -0.18
N GLY A 62 2.30 -0.24 0.63
CA GLY A 62 3.49 0.63 0.63
C GLY A 62 3.54 1.70 -0.45
N LEU A 63 2.47 1.88 -1.25
CA LEU A 63 2.40 2.88 -2.33
C LEU A 63 1.97 4.29 -1.87
N GLY A 64 1.65 4.47 -0.58
CA GLY A 64 1.32 5.79 -0.04
C GLY A 64 -0.17 6.08 0.13
N LYS A 65 -1.05 5.07 0.23
CA LYS A 65 -2.50 5.24 0.50
C LYS A 65 -2.76 6.10 1.74
N THR A 66 -2.15 5.77 2.85
CA THR A 66 -2.22 6.55 4.11
C THR A 66 -1.63 7.95 3.97
N THR A 67 -0.57 8.10 3.17
CA THR A 67 0.05 9.41 2.88
C THR A 67 -0.92 10.30 2.13
N LEU A 68 -1.58 9.78 1.10
CA LEU A 68 -2.58 10.54 0.33
C LEU A 68 -3.78 10.94 1.21
N ALA A 69 -4.25 10.06 2.12
CA ALA A 69 -5.29 10.41 3.08
C ALA A 69 -4.89 11.57 4.01
N ASN A 70 -3.65 11.58 4.49
CA ASN A 70 -3.12 12.71 5.29
C ASN A 70 -3.06 14.00 4.47
N ILE A 71 -2.63 13.93 3.22
CA ILE A 71 -2.60 15.09 2.32
C ILE A 71 -4.02 15.63 2.10
N ILE A 72 -4.99 14.75 1.80
CA ILE A 72 -6.39 15.15 1.62
C ILE A 72 -6.91 15.92 2.85
N ALA A 73 -6.73 15.36 4.06
CA ALA A 73 -7.18 16.02 5.28
C ALA A 73 -6.54 17.41 5.43
N ARG A 74 -5.23 17.51 5.21
CA ARG A 74 -4.49 18.76 5.35
C ARG A 74 -4.88 19.80 4.30
N GLU A 75 -5.02 19.38 3.06
CA GLU A 75 -5.45 20.27 1.96
C GLU A 75 -6.90 20.73 2.13
N MET A 76 -7.78 19.89 2.69
CA MET A 76 -9.16 20.28 3.04
C MET A 76 -9.24 21.15 4.31
N GLY A 77 -8.18 21.22 5.11
CA GLY A 77 -8.13 22.01 6.34
C GLY A 77 -8.80 21.32 7.54
N GLY A 78 -9.15 20.05 7.44
CA GLY A 78 -9.75 19.24 8.51
C GLY A 78 -8.73 18.37 9.27
N ASN A 79 -9.16 17.77 10.37
CA ASN A 79 -8.36 16.80 11.10
C ASN A 79 -8.50 15.40 10.51
N LEU A 80 -7.42 14.61 10.57
CA LEU A 80 -7.46 13.21 10.21
C LEU A 80 -7.74 12.33 11.43
N LYS A 81 -8.89 11.66 11.44
CA LYS A 81 -9.20 10.59 12.40
C LYS A 81 -8.92 9.25 11.69
N SER A 82 -8.02 8.46 12.23
CA SER A 82 -7.57 7.23 11.56
C SER A 82 -7.95 5.98 12.35
N THR A 83 -8.44 4.98 11.62
CA THR A 83 -8.69 3.62 12.12
C THR A 83 -8.39 2.59 11.02
N SER A 84 -8.68 1.33 11.29
CA SER A 84 -8.59 0.25 10.30
C SER A 84 -9.76 -0.72 10.43
N GLY A 85 -10.08 -1.43 9.34
CA GLY A 85 -11.16 -2.42 9.33
C GLY A 85 -11.06 -3.44 10.48
N PRO A 86 -9.88 -4.05 10.74
CA PRO A 86 -9.72 -4.98 11.85
C PRO A 86 -9.95 -4.42 13.25
N VAL A 87 -9.82 -3.12 13.46
CA VAL A 87 -10.03 -2.46 14.77
C VAL A 87 -11.50 -2.17 15.02
N LEU A 88 -12.28 -2.01 13.97
CA LEU A 88 -13.72 -1.77 14.05
C LEU A 88 -14.46 -3.11 14.18
N GLU A 89 -14.51 -3.65 15.39
CA GLU A 89 -15.15 -4.94 15.64
C GLU A 89 -16.65 -4.81 15.94
N ARG A 90 -17.07 -3.70 16.53
CA ARG A 90 -18.44 -3.49 17.01
C ARG A 90 -19.04 -2.21 16.44
N ALA A 91 -20.36 -2.22 16.27
CA ALA A 91 -21.13 -1.04 15.88
C ALA A 91 -20.82 0.22 16.72
N GLY A 92 -20.62 0.03 18.04
CA GLY A 92 -20.29 1.10 18.95
C GLY A 92 -18.93 1.76 18.71
N ASP A 93 -17.96 1.00 18.20
CA ASP A 93 -16.61 1.53 17.90
C ASP A 93 -16.68 2.53 16.74
N LEU A 94 -17.39 2.18 15.67
CA LEU A 94 -17.63 3.08 14.55
C LEU A 94 -18.50 4.28 14.94
N ALA A 95 -19.59 4.04 15.71
CA ALA A 95 -20.48 5.09 16.17
C ALA A 95 -19.73 6.13 17.03
N ALA A 96 -18.86 5.68 17.94
CA ALA A 96 -18.03 6.57 18.74
C ALA A 96 -17.07 7.42 17.88
N MET A 97 -16.52 6.85 16.81
CA MET A 97 -15.66 7.62 15.90
C MET A 97 -16.45 8.66 15.11
N LEU A 98 -17.60 8.28 14.55
CA LEU A 98 -18.44 9.16 13.73
C LEU A 98 -18.99 10.33 14.56
N THR A 99 -19.45 10.10 15.79
CA THR A 99 -19.97 11.15 16.68
C THR A 99 -18.91 12.12 17.22
N ASN A 100 -17.64 11.76 17.11
CA ASN A 100 -16.50 12.63 17.47
C ASN A 100 -15.89 13.39 16.27
N LEU A 101 -16.52 13.32 15.10
CA LEU A 101 -16.10 14.11 13.92
C LEU A 101 -16.62 15.54 14.04
N GLU A 102 -15.82 16.47 13.56
CA GLU A 102 -16.17 17.86 13.37
C GLU A 102 -16.39 18.15 11.86
N GLU A 103 -17.03 19.27 11.56
CA GLU A 103 -17.26 19.67 10.17
C GLU A 103 -15.94 19.80 9.40
N GLY A 104 -15.85 19.11 8.25
CA GLY A 104 -14.65 19.09 7.43
C GLY A 104 -13.59 18.07 7.85
N ASP A 105 -13.80 17.31 8.93
CA ASP A 105 -12.87 16.24 9.33
C ASP A 105 -12.82 15.14 8.26
N VAL A 106 -11.69 14.45 8.22
CA VAL A 106 -11.48 13.28 7.37
C VAL A 106 -11.38 12.04 8.25
N LEU A 107 -12.30 11.09 8.04
CA LEU A 107 -12.22 9.76 8.63
C LEU A 107 -11.46 8.85 7.67
N PHE A 108 -10.31 8.33 8.11
CA PHE A 108 -9.52 7.36 7.35
C PHE A 108 -9.70 5.95 7.90
N ILE A 109 -10.15 5.02 7.03
CA ILE A 109 -10.27 3.60 7.37
C ILE A 109 -9.32 2.81 6.47
N ASP A 110 -8.24 2.27 7.04
CA ASP A 110 -7.33 1.38 6.33
C ASP A 110 -7.89 -0.05 6.33
N GLU A 111 -7.53 -0.84 5.29
CA GLU A 111 -8.00 -2.22 5.10
C GLU A 111 -9.54 -2.35 5.20
N ILE A 112 -10.27 -1.43 4.58
CA ILE A 112 -11.74 -1.34 4.67
C ILE A 112 -12.43 -2.64 4.23
N HIS A 113 -11.82 -3.44 3.36
CA HIS A 113 -12.35 -4.74 2.93
C HIS A 113 -12.46 -5.78 4.07
N ARG A 114 -11.94 -5.46 5.25
CA ARG A 114 -12.02 -6.31 6.45
C ARG A 114 -13.13 -5.90 7.41
N LEU A 115 -13.96 -4.93 7.04
CA LEU A 115 -15.13 -4.59 7.83
C LEU A 115 -16.15 -5.74 7.82
N SER A 116 -16.82 -5.92 8.94
CA SER A 116 -17.97 -6.85 9.00
C SER A 116 -19.18 -6.21 8.30
N PRO A 117 -20.12 -7.02 7.76
CA PRO A 117 -21.35 -6.51 7.15
C PRO A 117 -22.15 -5.57 8.06
N VAL A 118 -22.17 -5.83 9.38
CA VAL A 118 -22.85 -4.98 10.37
C VAL A 118 -22.25 -3.57 10.43
N ILE A 119 -20.94 -3.47 10.32
CA ILE A 119 -20.23 -2.17 10.31
C ILE A 119 -20.47 -1.45 8.99
N GLU A 120 -20.47 -2.17 7.86
CA GLU A 120 -20.78 -1.59 6.56
C GLU A 120 -22.19 -0.98 6.52
N GLU A 121 -23.20 -1.66 7.08
CA GLU A 121 -24.59 -1.17 7.14
C GLU A 121 -24.71 0.15 7.93
N ILE A 122 -23.88 0.37 8.93
CA ILE A 122 -23.83 1.64 9.69
C ILE A 122 -23.15 2.75 8.88
N LEU A 123 -22.17 2.40 8.07
CA LEU A 123 -21.49 3.37 7.21
C LEU A 123 -22.38 3.94 6.11
N TYR A 124 -23.33 3.15 5.59
CA TYR A 124 -24.13 3.59 4.46
C TYR A 124 -24.91 4.89 4.72
N PRO A 125 -25.77 5.01 5.76
CA PRO A 125 -26.45 6.25 6.04
C PRO A 125 -25.49 7.38 6.47
N ALA A 126 -24.38 7.03 7.10
CA ALA A 126 -23.37 8.04 7.47
C ALA A 126 -22.70 8.65 6.23
N MET A 127 -22.50 7.88 5.16
CA MET A 127 -21.93 8.36 3.90
C MET A 127 -22.94 9.10 3.02
N GLU A 128 -24.20 8.63 2.97
CA GLU A 128 -25.21 9.19 2.06
C GLU A 128 -25.87 10.44 2.63
N ASP A 129 -26.29 10.36 3.90
CA ASP A 129 -27.16 11.35 4.52
C ASP A 129 -26.51 12.08 5.70
N TYR A 130 -25.26 11.77 6.04
CA TYR A 130 -24.61 12.23 7.28
C TYR A 130 -25.44 11.91 8.52
N GLN A 131 -26.00 10.71 8.57
CA GLN A 131 -26.85 10.24 9.67
C GLN A 131 -26.33 8.92 10.23
N LEU A 132 -26.48 8.76 11.53
CA LEU A 132 -26.14 7.54 12.25
C LEU A 132 -27.38 6.97 12.91
N ASP A 133 -27.75 5.75 12.56
CA ASP A 133 -28.83 5.02 13.19
C ASP A 133 -28.33 4.23 14.41
N ILE A 134 -28.77 4.59 15.61
CA ILE A 134 -28.40 3.92 16.85
C ILE A 134 -29.61 3.21 17.44
N MET A 135 -29.45 1.91 17.70
CA MET A 135 -30.45 1.13 18.44
C MET A 135 -30.24 1.32 19.95
N ILE A 136 -31.25 1.84 20.64
CA ILE A 136 -31.27 2.00 22.09
C ILE A 136 -32.25 1.02 22.71
N GLY A 137 -31.81 0.26 23.72
CA GLY A 137 -32.60 -0.79 24.39
C GLY A 137 -32.42 -2.16 23.77
N GLU A 138 -33.03 -3.15 24.38
CA GLU A 138 -32.97 -4.56 23.96
C GLU A 138 -34.39 -5.12 23.75
N GLY A 139 -34.48 -6.13 22.86
CA GLY A 139 -35.71 -6.85 22.58
C GLY A 139 -36.80 -6.00 21.92
N PRO A 140 -38.10 -6.30 22.15
CA PRO A 140 -39.22 -5.60 21.50
C PRO A 140 -39.38 -4.11 21.86
N ALA A 141 -38.70 -3.64 22.89
CA ALA A 141 -38.67 -2.24 23.33
C ALA A 141 -37.53 -1.43 22.72
N ALA A 142 -36.66 -2.03 21.91
CA ALA A 142 -35.59 -1.34 21.24
C ALA A 142 -36.13 -0.25 20.29
N ARG A 143 -35.52 0.92 20.32
CA ARG A 143 -35.88 2.06 19.46
C ARG A 143 -34.66 2.50 18.67
N SER A 144 -34.85 2.79 17.38
CA SER A 144 -33.86 3.45 16.56
C SER A 144 -33.91 4.96 16.81
N ILE A 145 -32.78 5.57 17.07
CA ILE A 145 -32.58 7.02 17.11
C ILE A 145 -31.62 7.40 16.00
N LYS A 146 -32.03 8.39 15.19
CA LYS A 146 -31.18 8.98 14.17
C LYS A 146 -30.42 10.16 14.77
N LEU A 147 -29.12 10.16 14.64
CA LEU A 147 -28.23 11.27 14.99
C LEU A 147 -27.69 11.89 13.71
N ASP A 148 -27.81 13.20 13.58
CA ASP A 148 -27.18 13.94 12.51
C ASP A 148 -25.67 14.05 12.78
N LEU A 149 -24.88 13.82 11.77
CA LEU A 149 -23.42 13.94 11.78
C LEU A 149 -23.01 15.24 11.04
N PRO A 150 -21.95 15.91 11.46
CA PRO A 150 -21.39 16.98 10.66
C PRO A 150 -20.89 16.45 9.31
N PRO A 151 -20.94 17.25 8.23
CA PRO A 151 -20.36 16.85 6.95
C PRO A 151 -18.87 16.51 7.09
N PHE A 152 -18.50 15.30 6.67
CA PHE A 152 -17.15 14.77 6.74
C PHE A 152 -16.78 14.05 5.45
N THR A 153 -15.49 13.82 5.25
CA THR A 153 -15.00 12.99 4.15
C THR A 153 -14.53 11.64 4.68
N LEU A 154 -15.11 10.54 4.15
CA LEU A 154 -14.54 9.21 4.35
C LEU A 154 -13.46 8.97 3.31
N VAL A 155 -12.23 8.69 3.75
CA VAL A 155 -11.15 8.17 2.91
C VAL A 155 -10.90 6.73 3.29
N ALA A 156 -11.21 5.81 2.40
CA ALA A 156 -10.99 4.38 2.61
C ALA A 156 -9.77 3.88 1.84
N ALA A 157 -9.01 2.99 2.44
CA ALA A 157 -7.89 2.34 1.78
C ALA A 157 -8.04 0.82 1.77
N THR A 158 -7.59 0.17 0.69
CA THR A 158 -7.57 -1.28 0.59
C THR A 158 -6.47 -1.77 -0.34
N THR A 159 -5.93 -2.95 -0.06
CA THR A 159 -5.08 -3.71 -0.98
C THR A 159 -5.91 -4.60 -1.91
N ARG A 160 -7.16 -4.91 -1.55
CA ARG A 160 -8.03 -5.90 -2.20
C ARG A 160 -9.39 -5.29 -2.58
N ALA A 161 -9.40 -4.36 -3.54
CA ALA A 161 -10.64 -3.69 -3.96
C ALA A 161 -11.74 -4.66 -4.44
N GLY A 162 -11.37 -5.82 -4.97
CA GLY A 162 -12.31 -6.85 -5.40
C GLY A 162 -13.07 -7.55 -4.26
N LEU A 163 -12.65 -7.39 -3.00
CA LEU A 163 -13.36 -7.93 -1.84
C LEU A 163 -14.39 -6.95 -1.25
N LEU A 164 -14.43 -5.71 -1.73
CA LEU A 164 -15.46 -4.76 -1.30
C LEU A 164 -16.82 -5.16 -1.87
N THR A 165 -17.84 -5.03 -1.03
CA THR A 165 -19.23 -5.18 -1.49
C THR A 165 -19.57 -4.09 -2.50
N SER A 166 -20.40 -4.41 -3.50
CA SER A 166 -20.85 -3.41 -4.49
C SER A 166 -21.53 -2.22 -3.81
N PRO A 167 -22.43 -2.42 -2.82
CA PRO A 167 -23.08 -1.30 -2.14
C PRO A 167 -22.10 -0.33 -1.47
N LEU A 168 -21.04 -0.83 -0.84
CA LEU A 168 -20.03 0.02 -0.23
C LEU A 168 -19.21 0.77 -1.29
N ARG A 169 -18.78 0.06 -2.33
CA ARG A 169 -17.94 0.65 -3.39
C ARG A 169 -18.66 1.76 -4.15
N ASP A 170 -19.95 1.59 -4.45
CA ASP A 170 -20.74 2.52 -5.25
C ASP A 170 -21.01 3.85 -4.52
N ARG A 171 -20.74 3.91 -3.19
CA ARG A 171 -20.86 5.13 -2.37
C ARG A 171 -19.62 6.02 -2.38
N PHE A 172 -18.53 5.56 -2.99
CA PHE A 172 -17.36 6.40 -3.18
C PHE A 172 -17.46 7.19 -4.48
N GLY A 173 -17.62 8.52 -4.36
CA GLY A 173 -17.64 9.43 -5.50
C GLY A 173 -16.29 9.56 -6.19
N ILE A 174 -15.19 9.36 -5.44
CA ILE A 174 -13.82 9.40 -5.95
C ILE A 174 -13.15 8.04 -5.74
N VAL A 175 -12.59 7.46 -6.81
CA VAL A 175 -11.90 6.18 -6.76
C VAL A 175 -10.51 6.34 -7.35
N GLN A 176 -9.47 6.13 -6.54
CA GLN A 176 -8.07 6.30 -6.91
C GLN A 176 -7.32 4.98 -6.83
N ARG A 177 -6.73 4.57 -7.95
CA ARG A 177 -5.83 3.42 -8.01
C ARG A 177 -4.39 3.90 -7.96
N LEU A 178 -3.64 3.48 -6.94
CA LEU A 178 -2.21 3.69 -6.88
C LEU A 178 -1.47 2.58 -7.61
N GLU A 179 -0.51 2.98 -8.42
CA GLU A 179 0.34 2.09 -9.20
C GLU A 179 1.78 2.07 -8.64
N PHE A 180 2.56 1.09 -9.05
CA PHE A 180 3.97 1.07 -8.72
C PHE A 180 4.68 2.28 -9.34
N TYR A 181 5.61 2.83 -8.59
CA TYR A 181 6.39 3.99 -9.00
C TYR A 181 7.47 3.62 -10.02
N SER A 182 7.77 4.54 -10.91
CA SER A 182 8.92 4.44 -11.79
C SER A 182 10.24 4.52 -11.00
N VAL A 183 11.33 4.04 -11.58
CA VAL A 183 12.66 4.18 -10.97
C VAL A 183 13.02 5.66 -10.82
N GLU A 184 12.62 6.50 -11.76
CA GLU A 184 12.84 7.95 -11.74
C GLU A 184 12.13 8.60 -10.55
N ASP A 185 10.82 8.36 -10.38
CA ASP A 185 10.06 8.88 -9.24
C ASP A 185 10.65 8.42 -7.91
N LEU A 186 11.02 7.13 -7.81
CA LEU A 186 11.67 6.60 -6.60
C LEU A 186 13.04 7.22 -6.36
N THR A 187 13.81 7.53 -7.39
CA THR A 187 15.09 8.23 -7.24
C THR A 187 14.88 9.61 -6.62
N HIS A 188 13.86 10.35 -7.08
CA HIS A 188 13.47 11.62 -6.49
C HIS A 188 13.02 11.48 -5.02
N ILE A 189 12.21 10.45 -4.72
CA ILE A 189 11.76 10.16 -3.35
C ILE A 189 12.94 9.81 -2.44
N VAL A 190 13.87 8.98 -2.88
CA VAL A 190 15.07 8.60 -2.13
C VAL A 190 15.96 9.83 -1.86
N THR A 191 16.21 10.65 -2.89
CA THR A 191 16.99 11.87 -2.75
C THR A 191 16.36 12.85 -1.77
N ARG A 192 15.03 13.07 -1.89
CA ARG A 192 14.29 13.92 -0.95
C ARG A 192 14.36 13.37 0.48
N SER A 193 14.16 12.06 0.65
CA SER A 193 14.20 11.41 1.96
C SER A 193 15.60 11.48 2.57
N ALA A 194 16.66 11.27 1.78
CA ALA A 194 18.04 11.41 2.22
C ALA A 194 18.36 12.84 2.71
N ASN A 195 17.90 13.85 1.97
CA ASN A 195 18.06 15.25 2.37
C ASN A 195 17.35 15.55 3.71
N LEU A 196 16.13 15.05 3.90
CA LEU A 196 15.40 15.22 5.17
C LEU A 196 16.02 14.47 6.36
N MET A 197 16.87 13.48 6.08
CA MET A 197 17.60 12.70 7.08
C MET A 197 19.05 13.17 7.25
N ASP A 198 19.46 14.27 6.58
CA ASP A 198 20.86 14.77 6.55
C ASP A 198 21.87 13.71 6.10
N VAL A 199 21.49 12.87 5.12
CA VAL A 199 22.33 11.81 4.55
C VAL A 199 22.88 12.28 3.22
N PRO A 200 24.21 12.49 3.10
CA PRO A 200 24.83 12.77 1.81
C PRO A 200 24.63 11.61 0.84
N ILE A 201 24.04 11.86 -0.31
CA ILE A 201 23.76 10.83 -1.32
C ILE A 201 24.02 11.37 -2.72
N THR A 202 24.67 10.56 -3.55
CA THR A 202 24.82 10.88 -4.98
C THR A 202 23.57 10.50 -5.74
N HIS A 203 23.35 11.09 -6.92
CA HIS A 203 22.24 10.72 -7.81
C HIS A 203 22.26 9.22 -8.14
N ASP A 204 23.45 8.68 -8.48
CA ASP A 204 23.62 7.26 -8.81
C ASP A 204 23.38 6.34 -7.60
N GLY A 205 23.71 6.80 -6.39
CA GLY A 205 23.37 6.11 -5.14
C GLY A 205 21.86 6.04 -4.92
N SER A 206 21.15 7.16 -5.14
CA SER A 206 19.69 7.21 -5.07
C SER A 206 19.06 6.29 -6.10
N MET A 207 19.54 6.30 -7.34
CA MET A 207 19.06 5.47 -8.43
C MET A 207 19.27 3.97 -8.18
N GLU A 208 20.40 3.59 -7.59
CA GLU A 208 20.67 2.18 -7.24
C GLU A 208 19.68 1.68 -6.17
N ILE A 209 19.40 2.49 -5.13
CA ILE A 209 18.37 2.17 -4.13
C ILE A 209 16.99 2.10 -4.79
N ALA A 210 16.63 3.08 -5.62
CA ALA A 210 15.35 3.15 -6.30
C ALA A 210 15.09 1.92 -7.18
N ARG A 211 16.08 1.49 -7.95
CA ARG A 211 15.98 0.31 -8.83
C ARG A 211 15.63 -0.96 -8.08
N ARG A 212 16.22 -1.16 -6.87
CA ARG A 212 15.99 -2.35 -6.04
C ARG A 212 14.78 -2.21 -5.10
N SER A 213 14.03 -1.10 -5.18
CA SER A 213 12.92 -0.79 -4.26
C SER A 213 11.55 -1.33 -4.70
N ARG A 214 11.50 -2.15 -5.75
CA ARG A 214 10.27 -2.83 -6.20
C ARG A 214 9.12 -1.87 -6.51
N GLY A 215 9.38 -0.70 -7.04
CA GLY A 215 8.34 0.28 -7.34
C GLY A 215 7.63 0.87 -6.11
N THR A 216 8.19 0.73 -4.90
CA THR A 216 7.48 1.00 -3.65
C THR A 216 8.22 2.01 -2.77
N PRO A 217 7.66 3.20 -2.50
CA PRO A 217 8.28 4.22 -1.65
C PRO A 217 8.64 3.74 -0.24
N ARG A 218 7.80 2.91 0.39
CA ARG A 218 8.08 2.34 1.72
C ARG A 218 9.36 1.48 1.70
N ILE A 219 9.53 0.64 0.67
CA ILE A 219 10.72 -0.17 0.52
C ILE A 219 11.94 0.71 0.25
N ALA A 220 11.81 1.71 -0.63
CA ALA A 220 12.88 2.66 -0.93
C ALA A 220 13.43 3.34 0.33
N ASN A 221 12.54 3.83 1.19
CA ASN A 221 12.92 4.44 2.45
C ASN A 221 13.57 3.45 3.45
N ARG A 222 13.09 2.21 3.50
CA ARG A 222 13.73 1.16 4.31
C ARG A 222 15.14 0.83 3.82
N LEU A 223 15.31 0.66 2.51
CA LEU A 223 16.62 0.39 1.92
C LEU A 223 17.57 1.58 2.13
N LEU A 224 17.09 2.82 1.94
CA LEU A 224 17.87 4.02 2.21
C LEU A 224 18.44 4.02 3.64
N ARG A 225 17.62 3.71 4.64
CA ARG A 225 18.09 3.64 6.04
C ARG A 225 19.18 2.59 6.24
N ARG A 226 19.03 1.40 5.67
CA ARG A 226 20.02 0.34 5.80
C ARG A 226 21.31 0.68 5.05
N VAL A 227 21.20 1.28 3.87
CA VAL A 227 22.36 1.76 3.10
C VAL A 227 23.08 2.89 3.85
N ARG A 228 22.34 3.82 4.46
CA ARG A 228 22.91 4.86 5.34
C ARG A 228 23.73 4.24 6.48
N ASP A 229 23.13 3.29 7.22
CA ASP A 229 23.79 2.63 8.34
C ASP A 229 25.09 1.94 7.88
N TYR A 230 25.07 1.31 6.71
CA TYR A 230 26.26 0.70 6.11
C TYR A 230 27.30 1.75 5.72
N ALA A 231 26.90 2.85 5.08
CA ALA A 231 27.79 3.92 4.66
C ALA A 231 28.48 4.61 5.85
N GLN A 232 27.77 4.77 6.97
CA GLN A 232 28.32 5.35 8.20
C GLN A 232 29.36 4.44 8.86
N VAL A 233 29.19 3.11 8.79
CA VAL A 233 30.09 2.15 9.46
C VAL A 233 31.23 1.70 8.55
N LYS A 234 31.01 1.57 7.27
CA LYS A 234 31.97 1.00 6.30
C LYS A 234 32.52 2.02 5.32
N GLY A 235 32.08 3.27 5.35
CA GLY A 235 32.51 4.33 4.46
C GLY A 235 32.69 5.67 5.16
N THR A 236 32.51 6.74 4.39
CA THR A 236 32.63 8.15 4.84
C THR A 236 31.31 8.73 5.31
N GLY A 237 30.22 7.95 5.27
CA GLY A 237 28.85 8.40 5.52
C GLY A 237 28.11 8.85 4.25
N GLU A 238 28.81 9.02 3.14
CA GLU A 238 28.19 9.33 1.85
C GLU A 238 27.69 8.06 1.14
N VAL A 239 26.48 8.13 0.61
CA VAL A 239 25.84 7.03 -0.15
C VAL A 239 26.13 7.21 -1.64
N THR A 240 27.20 6.60 -2.10
CA THR A 240 27.53 6.49 -3.54
C THR A 240 26.88 5.23 -4.13
N GLN A 241 26.93 5.08 -5.46
CA GLN A 241 26.42 3.87 -6.14
C GLN A 241 27.11 2.59 -5.62
N ASP A 242 28.44 2.58 -5.53
CA ASP A 242 29.21 1.42 -5.05
C ASP A 242 28.85 1.09 -3.59
N MET A 243 28.69 2.10 -2.75
CA MET A 243 28.29 1.93 -1.36
C MET A 243 26.87 1.33 -1.27
N ALA A 244 25.92 1.87 -2.05
CA ALA A 244 24.56 1.35 -2.12
C ALA A 244 24.54 -0.10 -2.61
N GLN A 245 25.27 -0.42 -3.66
CA GLN A 245 25.36 -1.77 -4.21
C GLN A 245 25.88 -2.76 -3.17
N ARG A 246 27.02 -2.48 -2.51
CA ARG A 246 27.61 -3.36 -1.49
C ARG A 246 26.65 -3.57 -0.31
N ALA A 247 25.99 -2.51 0.14
CA ALA A 247 25.03 -2.60 1.24
C ALA A 247 23.83 -3.48 0.86
N LEU A 248 23.27 -3.30 -0.33
CA LEU A 248 22.12 -4.06 -0.81
C LEU A 248 22.45 -5.53 -1.08
N ASP A 249 23.65 -5.81 -1.59
CA ASP A 249 24.14 -7.18 -1.78
C ASP A 249 24.33 -7.89 -0.42
N MET A 250 24.87 -7.20 0.59
CA MET A 250 24.95 -7.71 1.97
C MET A 250 23.56 -8.04 2.55
N LEU A 251 22.54 -7.30 2.14
CA LEU A 251 21.15 -7.52 2.55
C LEU A 251 20.41 -8.57 1.72
N ASN A 252 21.10 -9.24 0.78
CA ASN A 252 20.55 -10.23 -0.14
C ASN A 252 19.40 -9.69 -1.04
N VAL A 253 19.41 -8.40 -1.34
CA VAL A 253 18.55 -7.78 -2.33
C VAL A 253 19.32 -7.70 -3.64
N ASP A 254 18.89 -8.44 -4.65
CA ASP A 254 19.59 -8.48 -5.93
C ASP A 254 19.32 -7.24 -6.82
N LYS A 255 19.96 -7.21 -7.98
CA LYS A 255 19.85 -6.08 -8.94
C LYS A 255 18.41 -5.81 -9.44
N ASP A 256 17.54 -6.82 -9.38
CA ASP A 256 16.15 -6.75 -9.80
C ASP A 256 15.20 -6.54 -8.59
N GLY A 257 15.76 -6.28 -7.40
CA GLY A 257 15.00 -6.07 -6.18
C GLY A 257 14.38 -7.35 -5.58
N LEU A 258 14.83 -8.53 -6.02
CA LEU A 258 14.36 -9.79 -5.46
C LEU A 258 15.13 -10.14 -4.19
N ASP A 259 14.41 -10.49 -3.14
CA ASP A 259 15.01 -11.00 -1.90
C ASP A 259 15.05 -12.54 -1.87
N THR A 260 15.45 -13.08 -0.74
CA THR A 260 15.56 -14.53 -0.54
C THR A 260 14.20 -15.23 -0.67
N LEU A 261 13.10 -14.61 -0.22
CA LEU A 261 11.76 -15.21 -0.31
C LEU A 261 11.21 -15.18 -1.74
N ASP A 262 11.46 -14.10 -2.48
CA ASP A 262 11.09 -14.02 -3.89
C ASP A 262 11.79 -15.09 -4.71
N ARG A 263 13.11 -15.21 -4.53
CA ARG A 263 13.89 -16.25 -5.22
C ARG A 263 13.43 -17.65 -4.82
N ARG A 264 13.11 -17.88 -3.53
CA ARG A 264 12.57 -19.15 -3.07
C ARG A 264 11.20 -19.46 -3.70
N TYR A 265 10.33 -18.45 -3.81
CA TYR A 265 9.03 -18.60 -4.47
C TYR A 265 9.19 -19.00 -5.94
N LEU A 266 10.05 -18.30 -6.67
CA LEU A 266 10.33 -18.63 -8.08
C LEU A 266 10.98 -20.01 -8.25
N SER A 267 11.99 -20.35 -7.42
CA SER A 267 12.61 -21.67 -7.42
C SER A 267 11.59 -22.80 -7.15
N MET A 268 10.65 -22.59 -6.19
CA MET A 268 9.58 -23.56 -5.96
C MET A 268 8.71 -23.78 -7.21
N LEU A 269 8.30 -22.71 -7.90
CA LEU A 269 7.52 -22.83 -9.12
C LEU A 269 8.30 -23.52 -10.25
N LEU A 270 9.57 -23.18 -10.42
CA LEU A 270 10.41 -23.65 -11.54
C LEU A 270 10.87 -25.10 -11.33
N GLU A 271 11.41 -25.40 -10.16
CA GLU A 271 12.09 -26.67 -9.87
C GLU A 271 11.16 -27.72 -9.27
N ARG A 272 10.42 -27.33 -8.18
CA ARG A 272 9.60 -28.30 -7.45
C ARG A 272 8.28 -28.59 -8.14
N PHE A 273 7.66 -27.57 -8.72
CA PHE A 273 6.40 -27.70 -9.45
C PHE A 273 6.61 -27.78 -10.98
N GLU A 274 7.85 -27.80 -11.45
CA GLU A 274 8.21 -27.99 -12.86
C GLU A 274 7.52 -27.00 -13.82
N GLY A 275 7.25 -25.76 -13.35
CA GLY A 275 6.54 -24.71 -14.09
C GLY A 275 5.06 -25.00 -14.32
N ARG A 276 4.48 -26.04 -13.71
CA ARG A 276 3.06 -26.38 -13.83
C ARG A 276 2.19 -25.39 -13.06
N PRO A 277 0.93 -25.16 -13.48
CA PRO A 277 -0.01 -24.35 -12.74
C PRO A 277 -0.18 -24.86 -11.31
N THR A 278 0.14 -24.02 -10.32
CA THR A 278 0.17 -24.41 -8.91
C THR A 278 -0.75 -23.49 -8.08
N GLY A 279 -1.60 -24.09 -7.26
CA GLY A 279 -2.47 -23.34 -6.33
C GLY A 279 -1.67 -22.62 -5.25
N VAL A 280 -2.19 -21.48 -4.74
CA VAL A 280 -1.50 -20.69 -3.71
C VAL A 280 -1.28 -21.48 -2.42
N GLU A 281 -2.24 -22.29 -2.00
CA GLU A 281 -2.14 -23.11 -0.79
C GLU A 281 -1.01 -24.14 -0.88
N ALA A 282 -0.83 -24.77 -2.06
CA ALA A 282 0.27 -25.71 -2.29
C ALA A 282 1.64 -25.03 -2.23
N LEU A 283 1.74 -23.81 -2.79
CA LEU A 283 2.96 -23.00 -2.71
C LEU A 283 3.23 -22.54 -1.28
N ALA A 284 2.22 -22.04 -0.58
CA ALA A 284 2.31 -21.60 0.80
C ALA A 284 2.80 -22.74 1.72
N ALA A 285 2.19 -23.93 1.60
CA ALA A 285 2.62 -25.12 2.32
C ALA A 285 4.06 -25.52 2.00
N ALA A 286 4.47 -25.48 0.71
CA ALA A 286 5.82 -25.82 0.30
C ALA A 286 6.88 -24.83 0.79
N MET A 287 6.49 -23.57 0.96
CA MET A 287 7.34 -22.49 1.47
C MET A 287 7.28 -22.34 3.00
N ALA A 288 6.37 -23.05 3.69
CA ALA A 288 6.06 -22.84 5.11
C ALA A 288 5.73 -21.36 5.42
N GLU A 289 4.94 -20.73 4.53
CA GLU A 289 4.48 -19.34 4.60
C GLU A 289 2.94 -19.31 4.58
N ASP A 290 2.37 -18.17 4.97
CA ASP A 290 0.92 -17.94 4.86
C ASP A 290 0.54 -17.57 3.40
N SER A 291 -0.60 -18.09 2.92
CA SER A 291 -1.09 -17.81 1.57
C SER A 291 -1.36 -16.32 1.32
N GLY A 292 -1.85 -15.60 2.35
CA GLY A 292 -2.02 -14.15 2.29
C GLY A 292 -0.70 -13.41 2.10
N THR A 293 0.39 -13.88 2.73
CA THR A 293 1.73 -13.31 2.51
C THR A 293 2.19 -13.49 1.06
N LEU A 294 1.92 -14.65 0.46
CA LEU A 294 2.24 -14.87 -0.94
C LEU A 294 1.44 -13.90 -1.84
N GLU A 295 0.15 -13.81 -1.63
CA GLU A 295 -0.76 -13.03 -2.48
C GLU A 295 -0.59 -11.51 -2.35
N ASP A 296 -0.34 -11.01 -1.13
CA ASP A 296 -0.33 -9.57 -0.86
C ASP A 296 1.07 -8.96 -0.89
N VAL A 297 2.12 -9.76 -0.65
CA VAL A 297 3.48 -9.23 -0.46
C VAL A 297 4.46 -9.71 -1.53
N ILE A 298 4.40 -10.99 -1.94
CA ILE A 298 5.34 -11.59 -2.88
C ILE A 298 4.85 -11.42 -4.32
N GLU A 299 3.69 -11.97 -4.62
CA GLU A 299 3.16 -12.07 -5.98
C GLU A 299 2.94 -10.73 -6.70
N PRO A 300 2.48 -9.62 -6.05
CA PRO A 300 2.19 -8.39 -6.76
C PRO A 300 3.38 -7.85 -7.55
N TYR A 301 4.56 -7.90 -6.96
CA TYR A 301 5.78 -7.47 -7.64
C TYR A 301 6.23 -8.47 -8.71
N LEU A 302 6.24 -9.76 -8.41
CA LEU A 302 6.63 -10.80 -9.36
C LEU A 302 5.72 -10.84 -10.59
N ILE A 303 4.42 -10.59 -10.41
CA ILE A 303 3.46 -10.50 -11.51
C ILE A 303 3.71 -9.25 -12.35
N GLN A 304 3.92 -8.10 -11.69
CA GLN A 304 4.21 -6.84 -12.39
C GLN A 304 5.50 -6.94 -13.22
N GLN A 305 6.53 -7.57 -12.67
CA GLN A 305 7.80 -7.79 -13.39
C GLN A 305 7.70 -8.88 -14.45
N GLY A 306 6.54 -9.54 -14.55
CA GLY A 306 6.32 -10.57 -15.55
C GLY A 306 6.99 -11.91 -15.23
N TYR A 307 7.45 -12.15 -14.00
CA TYR A 307 8.01 -13.44 -13.60
C TYR A 307 6.94 -14.51 -13.35
N VAL A 308 5.76 -14.09 -12.88
CA VAL A 308 4.65 -14.97 -12.51
C VAL A 308 3.37 -14.51 -13.19
N MET A 309 2.55 -15.47 -13.60
CA MET A 309 1.21 -15.22 -14.12
C MET A 309 0.18 -16.02 -13.31
N ARG A 310 -0.93 -15.36 -12.96
CA ARG A 310 -2.10 -16.02 -12.34
C ARG A 310 -3.03 -16.54 -13.45
N THR A 311 -3.39 -17.81 -13.36
CA THR A 311 -4.34 -18.45 -14.26
C THR A 311 -5.49 -19.06 -13.46
N ALA A 312 -6.55 -19.49 -14.14
CA ALA A 312 -7.67 -20.20 -13.50
C ALA A 312 -7.24 -21.52 -12.81
N ARG A 313 -6.09 -22.09 -13.21
CA ARG A 313 -5.54 -23.34 -12.65
C ARG A 313 -4.49 -23.09 -11.56
N GLY A 314 -4.09 -21.84 -11.32
CA GLY A 314 -3.06 -21.49 -10.38
C GLY A 314 -1.99 -20.56 -10.94
N ARG A 315 -0.85 -20.48 -10.24
CA ARG A 315 0.30 -19.66 -10.60
C ARG A 315 1.23 -20.45 -11.50
N ILE A 316 1.76 -19.78 -12.52
CA ILE A 316 2.78 -20.33 -13.42
C ILE A 316 3.96 -19.36 -13.52
N ALA A 317 5.16 -19.92 -13.64
CA ALA A 317 6.35 -19.16 -13.96
C ALA A 317 6.37 -18.83 -15.46
N THR A 318 6.73 -17.60 -15.81
CA THR A 318 6.85 -17.15 -17.19
C THR A 318 8.24 -17.47 -17.75
N ASN A 319 8.44 -17.26 -19.04
CA ASN A 319 9.76 -17.40 -19.67
C ASN A 319 10.82 -16.49 -19.02
N MET A 320 10.42 -15.29 -18.53
CA MET A 320 11.33 -14.39 -17.83
C MET A 320 11.85 -14.99 -16.52
N ALA A 321 11.01 -15.72 -15.78
CA ALA A 321 11.45 -16.40 -14.57
C ALA A 321 12.49 -17.49 -14.87
N TYR A 322 12.30 -18.28 -15.93
CA TYR A 322 13.29 -19.28 -16.35
C TYR A 322 14.63 -18.63 -16.70
N LEU A 323 14.61 -17.55 -17.50
CA LEU A 323 15.83 -16.83 -17.90
C LEU A 323 16.54 -16.21 -16.69
N GLN A 324 15.80 -15.68 -15.72
CA GLN A 324 16.36 -15.12 -14.48
C GLN A 324 17.14 -16.15 -13.66
N PHE A 325 16.72 -17.42 -13.71
CA PHE A 325 17.39 -18.54 -13.05
C PHE A 325 18.40 -19.27 -13.97
N GLY A 326 18.68 -18.75 -15.16
CA GLY A 326 19.59 -19.39 -16.12
C GLY A 326 19.05 -20.70 -16.69
N MET A 327 17.73 -20.92 -16.62
CA MET A 327 17.06 -22.12 -17.10
C MET A 327 16.48 -21.89 -18.50
N THR A 328 16.39 -22.95 -19.30
CA THR A 328 15.72 -22.91 -20.61
C THR A 328 14.20 -23.02 -20.43
N PRO A 329 13.41 -22.05 -20.94
CA PRO A 329 11.96 -22.16 -20.90
C PRO A 329 11.45 -23.42 -21.63
N PRO A 330 10.39 -24.10 -21.11
CA PRO A 330 9.81 -25.26 -21.79
C PRO A 330 9.16 -24.85 -23.11
N GLU A 331 9.17 -25.75 -24.08
CA GLU A 331 8.66 -25.49 -25.46
C GLU A 331 7.16 -25.14 -25.51
N SER A 332 6.38 -25.64 -24.52
CA SER A 332 4.96 -25.32 -24.37
C SER A 332 4.66 -23.85 -24.06
N ASN A 333 5.65 -23.08 -23.61
CA ASN A 333 5.50 -21.66 -23.26
C ASN A 333 5.92 -20.71 -24.40
N LYS A 334 6.30 -21.22 -25.58
CA LYS A 334 6.75 -20.37 -26.70
C LYS A 334 5.64 -19.53 -27.35
N ASN A 335 4.37 -19.76 -26.99
CA ASN A 335 3.19 -19.06 -27.52
C ASN A 335 2.43 -18.22 -26.50
N GLN A 336 3.05 -17.87 -25.37
CA GLN A 336 2.45 -16.99 -24.34
C GLN A 336 3.19 -15.67 -24.17
#